data_c3f8818c3f80f43382e011a9c4844eaa
#
_entry.id   c3f8818c3f80f43382e011a9c4844eaa
#
_cell.length_a   1.000
_cell.length_b   1.000
_cell.length_c   1.000
_cell.angle_alpha   90.00
_cell.angle_beta   90.00
_cell.angle_gamma   90.00
#
_symmetry.space_group_name_H-M   'P 1'
#
loop_
_entity.id
_entity.type
_entity.pdbx_description
1 polymer ?
#
loop_
_entity_poly.entity_id
_entity_poly.type
_entity_poly.pdbx_seq_one_letter_code
_entity_poly.pdbx_strand_id
1 'polypeptide(L)' 'SGGEIIKLLLAKMLMGRYNILIMDEPSNFLDIPSLEALEILMKEYTGTIVFITHDKRLLENVADVVYEIRDKKINLKH' A
#
# COMPACT_ATOMS: atom_id res chain seq x y z
N SER A 1 -14.32 7.90 -0.56
CA SER A 1 -12.91 8.17 -0.45
C SER A 1 -12.10 6.89 -0.51
N GLY A 2 -10.78 7.03 -0.68
CA GLY A 2 -9.88 5.90 -0.72
C GLY A 2 -9.86 5.09 0.58
N GLY A 3 -10.08 5.76 1.72
CA GLY A 3 -10.10 5.09 3.02
C GLY A 3 -11.25 4.10 3.18
N GLU A 4 -12.40 4.38 2.60
CA GLU A 4 -13.53 3.46 2.69
C GLU A 4 -13.31 2.21 1.84
N ILE A 5 -12.70 2.37 0.68
CA ILE A 5 -12.37 1.24 -0.19
C ILE A 5 -11.36 0.33 0.48
N ILE A 6 -10.36 0.90 1.15
CA ILE A 6 -9.37 0.14 1.87
C ILE A 6 -9.99 -0.63 3.04
N LYS A 7 -10.93 -0.01 3.75
CA LYS A 7 -11.64 -0.70 4.82
C LYS A 7 -12.40 -1.91 4.31
N LEU A 8 -13.01 -1.83 3.12
CA LEU A 8 -13.70 -2.94 2.50
C LEU A 8 -12.75 -4.06 2.10
N LEU A 9 -11.63 -3.72 1.47
CA LEU A 9 -10.60 -4.68 1.11
C LEU A 9 -10.05 -5.36 2.35
N LEU A 10 -9.80 -4.58 3.40
CA LEU A 10 -9.31 -5.08 4.67
C LEU A 10 -10.30 -6.06 5.29
N ALA A 11 -11.58 -5.71 5.30
CA ALA A 11 -12.59 -6.59 5.88
C ALA A 11 -12.62 -7.95 5.18
N LYS A 12 -12.52 -7.97 3.86
CA LYS A 12 -12.45 -9.22 3.10
C LYS A 12 -11.20 -10.02 3.42
N MET A 13 -10.07 -9.36 3.52
CA MET A 13 -8.80 -10.03 3.78
C MET A 13 -8.69 -10.56 5.20
N LEU A 14 -9.23 -9.84 6.18
CA LEU A 14 -9.22 -10.29 7.58
C LEU A 14 -10.03 -11.55 7.77
N MET A 15 -11.06 -11.77 6.98
CA MET A 15 -11.84 -13.00 7.03
C MET A 15 -11.07 -14.21 6.53
N GLY A 16 -9.98 -13.99 5.80
CA GLY A 16 -9.15 -15.05 5.24
C GLY A 16 -7.96 -15.46 6.11
N ARG A 17 -7.81 -14.91 7.30
CA ARG A 17 -6.69 -15.20 8.22
C ARG A 17 -5.32 -14.86 7.64
N TYR A 18 -5.21 -13.76 6.91
CA TYR A 18 -3.94 -13.30 6.37
C TYR A 18 -3.26 -12.33 7.32
N ASN A 19 -1.94 -12.32 7.31
CA ASN A 19 -1.17 -11.25 7.96
C ASN A 19 -1.20 -10.04 7.04
N ILE A 20 -1.89 -9.00 7.44
CA ILE A 20 -2.07 -7.79 6.63
C ILE A 20 -1.57 -6.57 7.38
N LEU A 21 -0.73 -5.81 6.73
CA LEU A 21 -0.25 -4.54 7.23
C LEU A 21 -0.82 -3.42 6.37
N ILE A 22 -1.38 -2.42 7.00
CA ILE A 22 -1.98 -1.28 6.28
C ILE A 22 -1.20 -0.02 6.59
N MET A 23 -0.86 0.70 5.55
CA MET A 23 -0.13 1.94 5.64
C MET A 23 -0.80 3.03 4.82
N ASP A 24 -0.95 4.21 5.40
CA ASP A 24 -1.49 5.37 4.70
C ASP A 24 -0.39 6.41 4.57
N GLU A 25 0.02 6.68 3.33
CA GLU A 25 1.12 7.60 3.02
C GLU A 25 2.36 7.33 3.87
N PRO A 26 2.91 6.10 3.82
CA PRO A 26 3.99 5.71 4.72
C PRO A 26 5.30 6.45 4.49
N SER A 27 5.48 7.07 3.31
CA SER A 27 6.69 7.81 2.98
C SER A 27 6.64 9.28 3.39
N ASN A 28 5.48 9.78 3.87
CA ASN A 28 5.35 11.18 4.26
C ASN A 28 6.31 11.54 5.37
N PHE A 29 6.98 12.68 5.21
CA PHE A 29 7.91 13.23 6.20
C PHE A 29 9.16 12.40 6.46
N LEU A 30 9.43 11.40 5.63
CA LEU A 30 10.65 10.61 5.75
C LEU A 30 11.78 11.23 4.93
N ASP A 31 12.98 11.23 5.50
CA ASP A 31 14.18 11.55 4.75
C ASP A 31 14.59 10.36 3.87
N ILE A 32 15.60 10.55 3.02
CA ILE A 32 15.99 9.51 2.08
C ILE A 32 16.46 8.24 2.77
N PRO A 33 17.33 8.28 3.79
CA PRO A 33 17.73 7.04 4.48
C PRO A 33 16.56 6.30 5.13
N SER A 34 15.61 7.03 5.72
CA SER A 34 14.43 6.43 6.32
C SER A 34 13.51 5.81 5.28
N LEU A 35 13.38 6.46 4.12
CA LEU A 35 12.58 5.93 3.02
C LEU A 35 13.18 4.63 2.47
N GLU A 36 14.51 4.58 2.33
CA GLU A 36 15.19 3.36 1.90
C GLU A 36 14.99 2.22 2.89
N ALA A 37 15.06 2.52 4.18
CA ALA A 37 14.80 1.53 5.23
C ALA A 37 13.35 1.02 5.16
N LEU A 38 12.40 1.91 4.93
CA LEU A 38 11.00 1.54 4.77
C LEU A 38 10.80 0.60 3.58
N GLU A 39 11.42 0.91 2.44
CA GLU A 39 11.34 0.06 1.26
C GLU A 39 11.85 -1.35 1.53
N ILE A 40 12.96 -1.46 2.24
CA ILE A 40 13.53 -2.76 2.60
C ILE A 40 12.57 -3.54 3.51
N LEU A 41 12.02 -2.88 4.52
CA LEU A 41 11.07 -3.52 5.42
C LEU A 41 9.83 -4.00 4.68
N MET A 42 9.31 -3.21 3.75
CA MET A 42 8.12 -3.59 2.98
C MET A 42 8.41 -4.77 2.06
N LYS A 43 9.58 -4.79 1.43
CA LYS A 43 9.95 -5.90 0.54
C LYS A 43 10.16 -7.21 1.29
N GLU A 44 10.67 -7.14 2.50
CA GLU A 44 10.95 -8.33 3.32
C GLU A 44 9.75 -8.81 4.13
N TYR A 45 8.68 -8.04 4.16
CA TYR A 45 7.49 -8.44 4.91
C TYR A 45 6.87 -9.69 4.29
N THR A 46 6.63 -10.69 5.11
CA THR A 46 6.13 -11.99 4.65
C THR A 46 4.61 -12.06 4.45
N GLY A 47 3.89 -11.07 4.92
CA GLY A 47 2.45 -10.99 4.74
C GLY A 47 2.07 -10.13 3.56
N THR A 48 0.84 -9.65 3.57
CA THR A 48 0.34 -8.72 2.56
C THR A 48 0.39 -7.30 3.09
N ILE A 49 0.89 -6.39 2.30
CA ILE A 49 0.87 -4.96 2.63
C ILE A 49 -0.09 -4.25 1.69
N VAL A 50 -1.01 -3.50 2.26
CA VAL A 50 -1.87 -2.59 1.49
C VAL A 50 -1.49 -1.18 1.89
N PHE A 51 -1.08 -0.37 0.93
CA PHE A 51 -0.69 1.00 1.23
C PHE A 51 -1.24 1.98 0.21
N ILE A 52 -1.51 3.18 0.69
CA ILE A 52 -1.94 4.29 -0.15
C ILE A 52 -0.78 5.27 -0.23
N THR A 53 -0.41 5.68 -1.43
CA THR A 53 0.62 6.69 -1.59
C THR A 53 0.50 7.38 -2.93
N HIS A 54 1.02 8.61 -3.00
CA HIS A 54 1.23 9.32 -4.24
C HIS A 54 2.70 9.29 -4.66
N ASP A 55 3.53 8.63 -3.87
CA ASP A 55 4.97 8.54 -4.13
C ASP A 55 5.25 7.50 -5.22
N LYS A 56 5.61 7.98 -6.41
CA LYS A 56 5.87 7.10 -7.56
C LYS A 56 7.04 6.16 -7.32
N ARG A 57 8.06 6.61 -6.61
CA ARG A 57 9.23 5.77 -6.31
C ARG A 57 8.83 4.58 -5.45
N LEU A 58 8.01 4.82 -4.43
CA LEU A 58 7.54 3.75 -3.57
C LEU A 58 6.69 2.75 -4.35
N LEU A 59 5.80 3.25 -5.21
CA LEU A 59 4.97 2.38 -6.04
C LEU A 59 5.83 1.52 -6.99
N GLU A 60 6.80 2.13 -7.64
CA GLU A 60 7.64 1.40 -8.60
C GLU A 60 8.57 0.40 -7.93
N ASN A 61 9.11 0.75 -6.76
CA ASN A 61 10.12 -0.09 -6.11
C ASN A 61 9.54 -1.19 -5.25
N VAL A 62 8.33 -1.03 -4.73
CA VAL A 62 7.78 -1.93 -3.72
C VAL A 62 6.50 -2.62 -4.17
N ALA A 63 5.62 -1.92 -4.87
CA ALA A 63 4.30 -2.47 -5.19
C ALA A 63 4.35 -3.55 -6.25
N ASP A 64 3.72 -4.69 -5.98
CA ASP A 64 3.54 -5.74 -6.97
C ASP A 64 2.35 -5.43 -7.88
N VAL A 65 1.29 -4.87 -7.30
CA VAL A 65 0.06 -4.51 -8.00
C VAL A 65 -0.33 -3.11 -7.60
N VAL A 66 -0.67 -2.29 -8.59
CA VAL A 66 -1.10 -0.90 -8.35
C VAL A 66 -2.51 -0.71 -8.86
N TYR A 67 -3.37 -0.17 -7.98
CA TYR A 67 -4.71 0.24 -8.34
C TYR A 67 -4.81 1.76 -8.28
N GLU A 68 -5.41 2.34 -9.28
CA GLU A 68 -5.69 3.77 -9.29
C GLU A 68 -7.16 3.99 -8.98
N ILE A 69 -7.44 4.90 -8.04
CA ILE A 69 -8.80 5.28 -7.70
C ILE A 69 -9.12 6.58 -8.42
N ARG A 70 -10.06 6.54 -9.33
CA ARG A 70 -10.45 7.69 -10.14
C ARG A 70 -11.96 7.67 -10.34
N ASP A 71 -12.61 8.78 -10.10
CA ASP A 71 -14.06 8.92 -10.25
C ASP A 71 -14.84 7.87 -9.48
N LYS A 72 -14.42 7.60 -8.25
CA LYS A 72 -15.01 6.59 -7.35
C LYS A 72 -14.92 5.16 -7.88
N LYS A 73 -14.03 4.92 -8.84
CA LYS A 73 -13.78 3.58 -9.39
C LYS A 73 -12.34 3.15 -9.10
N ILE A 74 -12.15 1.85 -8.95
CA ILE A 74 -10.83 1.27 -8.77
C ILE A 74 -10.41 0.66 -10.10
N ASN A 75 -9.26 1.08 -10.61
CA ASN A 75 -8.72 0.57 -11.85
C ASN A 75 -7.34 -0.03 -11.60
N LEU A 76 -7.10 -1.21 -12.16
CA LEU A 76 -5.77 -1.82 -12.12
C LEU A 76 -4.85 -1.03 -13.03
N LYS A 77 -3.73 -0.56 -12.49
CA LYS A 77 -2.80 0.24 -13.25
C LYS A 77 -1.70 -0.60 -13.89
N HIS A 78 -1.22 -1.61 -13.17
CA HIS A 78 -0.31 -2.60 -13.75
C HIS A 78 -0.02 -3.75 -12.80
#